data_bb0972eee30be685cb2cfda84e93aca4
#
_entry.id   bb0972eee30be685cb2cfda84e93aca4
#
_cell.length_a   1.000
_cell.length_b   1.000
_cell.length_c   1.000
_cell.angle_alpha   90.00
_cell.angle_beta   90.00
_cell.angle_gamma   90.00
#
_symmetry.space_group_name_H-M   'P 1'
#
loop_
_entity.id
_entity.type
_entity.pdbx_description
1 polymer ?
#
loop_
_entity_poly.entity_id
_entity_poly.type
_entity_poly.pdbx_seq_one_letter_code
_entity_poly.pdbx_strand_id
1 'polypeptide(L)'
;DLSSEKRSVCLINDSFPPVIDGVANAVTNYASIIQRNYGDATVVTPYYPDADDSIYPFPVLRYPSIDVTKLVGYRAGLPLSPELMAQVEGRHIDLIHSHCPVTSTILARMLRQRLHVPLVFTYHTKFDIDIANAIHSKRLQEASIKLLVENISACDEVWTVSRGAGENLRSLGYQGDYIVMPNGVEITA
;
A
#
# COMPACT_ATOMS: atom_id res chain seq x y z
N ASP A 1 25.47 -9.92 -19.82
CA ASP A 1 24.16 -10.55 -20.08
C ASP A 1 23.24 -10.26 -18.89
N LEU A 2 22.55 -9.11 -18.94
CA LEU A 2 21.55 -8.72 -17.94
C LEU A 2 20.21 -9.41 -18.28
N SER A 3 20.26 -10.63 -18.75
CA SER A 3 19.08 -11.40 -19.11
C SER A 3 18.32 -11.82 -17.86
N SER A 4 17.22 -11.10 -17.59
CA SER A 4 15.98 -11.68 -17.09
C SER A 4 16.04 -12.45 -15.76
N GLU A 5 16.67 -11.90 -14.73
CA GLU A 5 16.24 -12.28 -13.39
C GLU A 5 14.87 -11.64 -13.16
N LYS A 6 13.83 -12.46 -13.17
CA LYS A 6 12.48 -12.02 -12.80
C LYS A 6 12.52 -11.43 -11.40
N ARG A 7 12.22 -10.15 -11.29
CA ARG A 7 12.11 -9.47 -10.00
C ARG A 7 10.73 -9.73 -9.41
N SER A 8 10.67 -9.87 -8.10
CA SER A 8 9.43 -10.10 -7.35
C SER A 8 9.10 -8.88 -6.50
N VAL A 9 7.92 -8.30 -6.74
CA VAL A 9 7.44 -7.11 -6.05
C VAL A 9 6.22 -7.47 -5.20
N CYS A 10 6.25 -7.08 -3.94
CA CYS A 10 5.11 -7.18 -3.03
C CYS A 10 4.42 -5.82 -2.92
N LEU A 11 3.17 -5.74 -3.37
CA LEU A 11 2.34 -4.55 -3.32
C LEU A 11 1.37 -4.66 -2.15
N ILE A 12 1.45 -3.75 -1.20
CA ILE A 12 0.60 -3.76 0.00
C ILE A 12 -0.32 -2.55 -0.01
N ASN A 13 -1.61 -2.78 0.17
CA ASN A 13 -2.60 -1.72 0.27
C ASN A 13 -3.75 -2.14 1.19
N ASP A 14 -4.37 -1.17 1.86
CA ASP A 14 -5.52 -1.40 2.73
C ASP A 14 -6.82 -1.62 1.95
N SER A 15 -6.89 -1.20 0.70
CA SER A 15 -8.02 -1.43 -0.19
C SER A 15 -7.60 -2.23 -1.43
N PHE A 16 -8.49 -3.13 -1.84
CA PHE A 16 -8.37 -3.93 -3.06
C PHE A 16 -9.77 -4.41 -3.45
N PRO A 17 -10.07 -4.71 -4.70
CA PRO A 17 -11.40 -5.24 -5.02
C PRO A 17 -11.81 -6.39 -4.08
N PRO A 18 -13.07 -6.44 -3.61
CA PRO A 18 -14.26 -5.75 -4.10
C PRO A 18 -14.41 -4.28 -3.69
N VAL A 19 -13.52 -3.73 -2.90
CA VAL A 19 -13.54 -2.28 -2.60
C VAL A 19 -13.16 -1.51 -3.85
N ILE A 20 -14.02 -0.57 -4.26
CA ILE A 20 -13.81 0.26 -5.44
C ILE A 20 -13.32 1.64 -5.02
N ASP A 21 -12.04 1.92 -5.20
CA ASP A 21 -11.44 3.25 -5.04
C ASP A 21 -10.26 3.43 -6.00
N GLY A 22 -9.76 4.66 -6.12
CA GLY A 22 -8.69 4.99 -7.05
C GLY A 22 -7.36 4.30 -6.69
N VAL A 23 -7.10 4.06 -5.42
CA VAL A 23 -5.87 3.39 -4.96
C VAL A 23 -5.94 1.89 -5.24
N ALA A 24 -7.08 1.25 -4.99
CA ALA A 24 -7.28 -0.16 -5.33
C ALA A 24 -7.10 -0.39 -6.85
N ASN A 25 -7.63 0.50 -7.68
CA ASN A 25 -7.45 0.44 -9.13
C ASN A 25 -5.97 0.62 -9.52
N ALA A 26 -5.26 1.56 -8.92
CA ALA A 26 -3.84 1.78 -9.17
C ALA A 26 -3.01 0.54 -8.82
N VAL A 27 -3.24 -0.08 -7.66
CA VAL A 27 -2.54 -1.29 -7.22
C VAL A 27 -2.81 -2.46 -8.17
N THR A 28 -4.06 -2.63 -8.59
CA THR A 28 -4.44 -3.66 -9.57
C THR A 28 -3.70 -3.47 -10.90
N ASN A 29 -3.62 -2.23 -11.39
CA ASN A 29 -2.93 -1.90 -12.63
C ASN A 29 -1.42 -2.13 -12.51
N TYR A 30 -0.79 -1.67 -11.43
CA TYR A 30 0.63 -1.92 -11.17
C TYR A 30 0.96 -3.40 -11.11
N ALA A 31 0.18 -4.17 -10.35
CA ALA A 31 0.38 -5.61 -10.22
C ALA A 31 0.25 -6.32 -11.57
N SER A 32 -0.76 -5.96 -12.37
CA SER A 32 -0.98 -6.54 -13.70
C SER A 32 0.17 -6.23 -14.67
N ILE A 33 0.67 -5.00 -14.67
CA ILE A 33 1.77 -4.58 -15.54
C ILE A 33 3.07 -5.29 -15.13
N ILE A 34 3.37 -5.36 -13.84
CA ILE A 34 4.55 -6.04 -13.33
C ILE A 34 4.51 -7.52 -13.70
N GLN A 35 3.38 -8.19 -13.46
CA GLN A 35 3.22 -9.62 -13.73
C GLN A 35 3.36 -9.94 -15.22
N ARG A 36 2.86 -9.06 -16.10
CA ARG A 36 2.93 -9.29 -17.55
C ARG A 36 4.29 -8.99 -18.15
N ASN A 37 4.99 -7.97 -17.67
CA ASN A 37 6.12 -7.38 -18.40
C ASN A 37 7.48 -7.43 -17.67
N TYR A 38 7.48 -7.51 -16.33
CA TYR A 38 8.71 -7.26 -15.56
C TYR A 38 9.12 -8.37 -14.59
N GLY A 39 8.21 -9.20 -14.14
CA GLY A 39 8.50 -10.25 -13.17
C GLY A 39 7.25 -10.76 -12.47
N ASP A 40 7.35 -11.01 -11.18
CA ASP A 40 6.26 -11.50 -10.37
C ASP A 40 5.71 -10.39 -9.47
N ALA A 41 4.38 -10.24 -9.43
CA ALA A 41 3.70 -9.39 -8.50
C ALA A 41 2.94 -10.23 -7.46
N THR A 42 2.98 -9.80 -6.20
CA THR A 42 2.16 -10.36 -5.13
C THR A 42 1.44 -9.20 -4.45
N VAL A 43 0.13 -9.27 -4.36
CA VAL A 43 -0.66 -8.27 -3.66
C VAL A 43 -0.98 -8.77 -2.25
N VAL A 44 -0.79 -7.90 -1.26
CA VAL A 44 -1.11 -8.15 0.14
C VAL A 44 -2.13 -7.12 0.60
N THR A 45 -3.29 -7.56 1.06
CA THR A 45 -4.42 -6.70 1.35
C THR A 45 -5.30 -7.32 2.45
N PRO A 46 -6.14 -6.53 3.15
CA PRO A 46 -7.03 -7.06 4.17
C PRO A 46 -8.08 -8.03 3.62
N TYR A 47 -8.50 -8.95 4.46
CA TYR A 47 -9.59 -9.86 4.15
C TYR A 47 -10.91 -9.11 3.95
N TYR A 48 -11.63 -9.50 2.88
CA TYR A 48 -13.01 -9.12 2.58
C TYR A 48 -13.82 -10.37 2.23
N PRO A 49 -15.03 -10.55 2.80
CA PRO A 49 -15.83 -11.80 2.62
C PRO A 49 -16.22 -12.08 1.17
N ASP A 50 -16.48 -11.03 0.36
CA ASP A 50 -16.97 -11.15 -1.01
C ASP A 50 -15.86 -11.13 -2.06
N ALA A 51 -14.59 -11.24 -1.65
CA ALA A 51 -13.47 -11.18 -2.56
C ALA A 51 -13.33 -12.46 -3.38
N ASP A 52 -13.18 -12.30 -4.70
CA ASP A 52 -12.76 -13.35 -5.61
C ASP A 52 -11.40 -12.99 -6.23
N ASP A 53 -10.35 -13.51 -5.65
CA ASP A 53 -8.98 -13.20 -6.06
C ASP A 53 -8.49 -14.10 -7.22
N SER A 54 -9.27 -15.11 -7.60
CA SER A 54 -8.91 -16.05 -8.67
C SER A 54 -8.90 -15.44 -10.07
N ILE A 55 -9.53 -14.27 -10.24
CA ILE A 55 -9.63 -13.57 -11.52
C ILE A 55 -8.35 -12.82 -11.93
N TYR A 56 -7.39 -12.68 -11.02
CA TYR A 56 -6.17 -11.92 -11.27
C TYR A 56 -5.02 -12.82 -11.74
N PRO A 57 -4.13 -12.34 -12.64
CA PRO A 57 -2.97 -13.10 -13.09
C PRO A 57 -1.83 -13.17 -12.06
N PHE A 58 -1.98 -12.52 -10.93
CA PHE A 58 -1.03 -12.48 -9.81
C PHE A 58 -1.70 -13.01 -8.54
N PRO A 59 -0.91 -13.57 -7.59
CA PRO A 59 -1.45 -13.98 -6.31
C PRO A 59 -1.84 -12.80 -5.43
N VAL A 60 -2.95 -12.97 -4.69
CA VAL A 60 -3.43 -12.04 -3.68
C VAL A 60 -3.45 -12.74 -2.34
N LEU A 61 -2.67 -12.22 -1.39
CA LEU A 61 -2.60 -12.72 -0.02
C LEU A 61 -3.40 -11.79 0.88
N ARG A 62 -4.32 -12.35 1.65
CA ARG A 62 -5.17 -11.56 2.53
C ARG A 62 -4.86 -11.81 4.00
N TYR A 63 -4.59 -10.74 4.72
CA TYR A 63 -4.37 -10.78 6.16
C TYR A 63 -5.66 -10.50 6.93
N PRO A 64 -5.75 -10.92 8.22
CA PRO A 64 -6.97 -10.75 9.01
C PRO A 64 -7.42 -9.30 9.08
N SER A 65 -8.74 -9.10 9.09
CA SER A 65 -9.36 -7.78 9.23
C SER A 65 -10.54 -7.84 10.17
N ILE A 66 -10.88 -6.68 10.76
CA ILE A 66 -12.04 -6.51 11.62
C ILE A 66 -13.08 -5.70 10.85
N ASP A 67 -14.37 -6.08 11.00
CA ASP A 67 -15.45 -5.32 10.41
C ASP A 67 -15.77 -4.08 11.26
N VAL A 68 -15.28 -2.94 10.81
CA VAL A 68 -15.57 -1.62 11.39
C VAL A 68 -16.36 -0.73 10.41
N THR A 69 -17.05 -1.35 9.45
CA THR A 69 -17.80 -0.67 8.39
C THR A 69 -18.82 0.33 8.94
N LYS A 70 -19.47 0.01 10.07
CA LYS A 70 -20.42 0.91 10.72
C LYS A 70 -19.80 2.17 11.29
N LEU A 71 -18.50 2.15 11.61
CA LEU A 71 -17.78 3.29 12.20
C LEU A 71 -17.07 4.12 11.14
N VAL A 72 -16.39 3.49 10.19
CA VAL A 72 -15.50 4.17 9.24
C VAL A 72 -15.76 3.80 7.77
N GLY A 73 -16.75 2.97 7.48
CA GLY A 73 -17.14 2.60 6.12
C GLY A 73 -16.32 1.49 5.46
N TYR A 74 -15.35 0.89 6.13
CA TYR A 74 -14.52 -0.20 5.60
C TYR A 74 -14.04 -1.16 6.71
N ARG A 75 -13.39 -2.23 6.33
CA ARG A 75 -12.76 -3.16 7.26
C ARG A 75 -11.35 -2.67 7.62
N ALA A 76 -10.96 -2.86 8.87
CA ALA A 76 -9.62 -2.53 9.34
C ALA A 76 -8.73 -3.77 9.37
N GLY A 77 -7.61 -3.73 8.65
CA GLY A 77 -6.63 -4.81 8.66
C GLY A 77 -5.85 -4.90 9.97
N LEU A 78 -5.50 -6.12 10.36
CA LEU A 78 -4.65 -6.41 11.50
C LEU A 78 -3.23 -6.74 10.99
N PRO A 79 -2.20 -5.93 11.31
CA PRO A 79 -0.87 -6.12 10.73
C PRO A 79 -0.09 -7.29 11.31
N LEU A 80 -0.60 -7.94 12.36
CA LEU A 80 0.05 -9.06 13.03
C LEU A 80 -0.53 -10.38 12.53
N SER A 81 0.13 -11.02 11.58
CA SER A 81 -0.23 -12.33 11.07
C SER A 81 1.02 -13.16 10.76
N PRO A 82 1.40 -14.10 11.65
CA PRO A 82 2.54 -14.99 11.39
C PRO A 82 2.38 -15.82 10.12
N GLU A 83 1.16 -16.23 9.80
CA GLU A 83 0.86 -17.00 8.59
C GLU A 83 1.14 -16.20 7.33
N LEU A 84 0.70 -14.95 7.28
CA LEU A 84 0.98 -14.05 6.16
C LEU A 84 2.49 -13.80 6.02
N MET A 85 3.17 -13.55 7.13
CA MET A 85 4.62 -13.34 7.14
C MET A 85 5.36 -14.53 6.51
N ALA A 86 4.97 -15.74 6.89
CA ALA A 86 5.56 -16.97 6.33
C ALA A 86 5.26 -17.13 4.83
N GLN A 87 4.04 -16.80 4.39
CA GLN A 87 3.66 -16.86 2.98
C GLN A 87 4.46 -15.87 2.13
N VAL A 88 4.66 -14.66 2.62
CA VAL A 88 5.43 -13.63 1.91
C VAL A 88 6.92 -14.02 1.87
N GLU A 89 7.48 -14.51 2.95
CA GLU A 89 8.87 -15.00 2.99
C GLU A 89 9.13 -16.10 1.96
N GLY A 90 8.19 -17.02 1.78
CA GLY A 90 8.30 -18.11 0.81
C GLY A 90 8.31 -17.66 -0.65
N ARG A 91 7.98 -16.42 -0.95
CA ARG A 91 7.90 -15.90 -2.32
C ARG A 91 9.16 -15.18 -2.80
N HIS A 92 10.18 -15.06 -1.97
CA HIS A 92 11.47 -14.43 -2.33
C HIS A 92 11.29 -13.01 -2.90
N ILE A 93 10.64 -12.15 -2.14
CA ILE A 93 10.35 -10.76 -2.54
C ILE A 93 11.63 -9.94 -2.61
N ASP A 94 11.77 -9.13 -3.67
CA ASP A 94 12.91 -8.24 -3.90
C ASP A 94 12.63 -6.78 -3.51
N LEU A 95 11.36 -6.37 -3.55
CA LEU A 95 10.91 -5.01 -3.28
C LEU A 95 9.53 -5.02 -2.65
N ILE A 96 9.33 -4.20 -1.64
CA ILE A 96 8.02 -3.96 -1.03
C ILE A 96 7.55 -2.56 -1.43
N HIS A 97 6.32 -2.45 -1.92
CA HIS A 97 5.71 -1.19 -2.29
C HIS A 97 4.37 -1.03 -1.56
N SER A 98 4.32 -0.10 -0.62
CA SER A 98 3.11 0.24 0.14
C SER A 98 2.40 1.44 -0.48
N HIS A 99 1.08 1.39 -0.51
CA HIS A 99 0.22 2.45 -1.08
C HIS A 99 -0.67 3.12 -0.05
N CYS A 100 -0.65 2.68 1.20
CA CYS A 100 -1.45 3.26 2.28
C CYS A 100 -0.60 3.43 3.55
N PRO A 101 -0.66 4.60 4.21
CA PRO A 101 0.23 4.90 5.33
C PRO A 101 -0.23 4.33 6.68
N VAL A 102 -1.28 3.53 6.72
CA VAL A 102 -1.86 2.97 7.94
C VAL A 102 -1.35 1.54 8.15
N THR A 103 -2.23 0.55 8.22
CA THR A 103 -1.91 -0.86 8.48
C THR A 103 -0.93 -1.43 7.46
N SER A 104 -1.12 -1.11 6.17
CA SER A 104 -0.24 -1.57 5.10
C SER A 104 1.21 -1.17 5.31
N THR A 105 1.47 0.06 5.73
CA THR A 105 2.85 0.52 5.97
C THR A 105 3.42 -0.06 7.26
N ILE A 106 2.62 -0.27 8.30
CA ILE A 106 3.06 -0.98 9.51
C ILE A 106 3.50 -2.40 9.14
N LEU A 107 2.68 -3.12 8.39
CA LEU A 107 3.01 -4.46 7.90
C LEU A 107 4.24 -4.45 6.99
N ALA A 108 4.32 -3.49 6.07
CA ALA A 108 5.44 -3.33 5.15
C ALA A 108 6.77 -3.09 5.90
N ARG A 109 6.76 -2.28 6.95
CA ARG A 109 7.95 -2.06 7.80
C ARG A 109 8.40 -3.33 8.52
N MET A 110 7.46 -4.13 9.01
CA MET A 110 7.76 -5.43 9.62
C MET A 110 8.36 -6.40 8.60
N LEU A 111 7.79 -6.49 7.41
CA LEU A 111 8.30 -7.31 6.31
C LEU A 111 9.67 -6.83 5.83
N ARG A 112 9.88 -5.53 5.70
CA ARG A 112 11.19 -4.96 5.35
C ARG A 112 12.27 -5.40 6.31
N GLN A 113 12.01 -5.32 7.59
CA GLN A 113 12.96 -5.72 8.63
C GLN A 113 13.29 -7.23 8.53
N ARG A 114 12.28 -8.03 8.22
CA ARG A 114 12.42 -9.48 8.16
C ARG A 114 13.07 -9.98 6.88
N LEU A 115 12.73 -9.37 5.75
CA LEU A 115 13.22 -9.76 4.42
C LEU A 115 14.50 -9.04 3.99
N HIS A 116 14.87 -7.94 4.65
CA HIS A 116 16.01 -7.09 4.29
C HIS A 116 15.95 -6.58 2.84
N VAL A 117 14.77 -6.12 2.42
CA VAL A 117 14.54 -5.57 1.08
C VAL A 117 14.07 -4.12 1.16
N PRO A 118 14.24 -3.33 0.08
CA PRO A 118 13.78 -1.94 0.06
C PRO A 118 12.26 -1.84 0.21
N LEU A 119 11.83 -0.77 0.87
CA LEU A 119 10.43 -0.38 1.02
C LEU A 119 10.21 0.97 0.37
N VAL A 120 9.35 0.99 -0.66
CA VAL A 120 8.89 2.19 -1.35
C VAL A 120 7.46 2.47 -0.92
N PHE A 121 7.14 3.74 -0.75
CA PHE A 121 5.79 4.20 -0.43
C PHE A 121 5.29 5.17 -1.50
N THR A 122 4.05 5.00 -1.96
CA THR A 122 3.37 5.96 -2.83
C THR A 122 2.25 6.66 -2.08
N TYR A 123 2.34 7.98 -1.98
CA TYR A 123 1.31 8.82 -1.40
C TYR A 123 0.30 9.24 -2.47
N HIS A 124 -0.97 8.91 -2.25
CA HIS A 124 -2.04 9.17 -3.21
C HIS A 124 -2.80 10.46 -2.96
N THR A 125 -2.85 10.97 -1.72
CA THR A 125 -3.44 12.28 -1.32
C THR A 125 -4.69 12.15 -0.44
N LYS A 126 -5.09 13.25 0.21
CA LYS A 126 -6.33 13.46 0.99
C LYS A 126 -6.47 12.65 2.29
N PHE A 127 -5.39 12.13 2.85
CA PHE A 127 -5.46 11.44 4.14
C PHE A 127 -5.87 12.35 5.30
N ASP A 128 -5.50 13.61 5.26
CA ASP A 128 -5.95 14.63 6.23
C ASP A 128 -7.48 14.79 6.23
N ILE A 129 -8.09 14.79 5.04
CA ILE A 129 -9.56 14.88 4.88
C ILE A 129 -10.22 13.60 5.39
N ASP A 130 -9.69 12.44 5.05
CA ASP A 130 -10.21 11.15 5.48
C ASP A 130 -10.13 10.99 7.01
N ILE A 131 -9.02 11.41 7.60
CA ILE A 131 -8.85 11.45 9.07
C ILE A 131 -9.82 12.43 9.71
N ALA A 132 -10.00 13.62 9.16
CA ALA A 132 -10.93 14.62 9.68
C ALA A 132 -12.38 14.11 9.64
N ASN A 133 -12.77 13.35 8.63
CA ASN A 133 -14.08 12.73 8.51
C ASN A 133 -14.29 11.56 9.47
N ALA A 134 -13.26 10.79 9.75
CA ALA A 134 -13.33 9.59 10.59
C ALA A 134 -13.12 9.89 12.09
N ILE A 135 -12.35 10.90 12.42
CA ILE A 135 -11.95 11.24 13.81
C ILE A 135 -12.40 12.66 14.12
N HIS A 136 -13.27 12.81 15.13
CA HIS A 136 -13.85 14.10 15.49
C HIS A 136 -13.04 14.89 16.52
N SER A 137 -12.09 14.25 17.22
CA SER A 137 -11.21 14.93 18.17
C SER A 137 -9.99 15.52 17.45
N LYS A 138 -9.78 16.82 17.58
CA LYS A 138 -8.63 17.51 16.97
C LYS A 138 -7.29 16.96 17.45
N ARG A 139 -7.17 16.62 18.74
CA ARG A 139 -5.95 16.01 19.28
C ARG A 139 -5.67 14.63 18.68
N LEU A 140 -6.71 13.81 18.51
CA LEU A 140 -6.58 12.49 17.87
C LEU A 140 -6.29 12.61 16.39
N GLN A 141 -6.84 13.60 15.70
CA GLN A 141 -6.50 13.89 14.31
C GLN A 141 -5.01 14.22 14.15
N GLU A 142 -4.50 15.15 14.98
CA GLU A 142 -3.09 15.55 14.96
C GLU A 142 -2.15 14.38 15.29
N ALA A 143 -2.49 13.60 16.31
CA ALA A 143 -1.72 12.39 16.67
C ALA A 143 -1.72 11.34 15.55
N SER A 144 -2.86 11.14 14.90
CA SER A 144 -2.99 10.20 13.78
C SER A 144 -2.15 10.64 12.57
N ILE A 145 -2.21 11.92 12.21
CA ILE A 145 -1.40 12.49 11.12
C ILE A 145 0.09 12.33 11.43
N LYS A 146 0.50 12.61 12.67
CA LYS A 146 1.89 12.44 13.08
C LYS A 146 2.37 11.00 12.95
N LEU A 147 1.55 10.01 13.34
CA LEU A 147 1.86 8.60 13.16
C LEU A 147 1.99 8.21 11.69
N LEU A 148 1.08 8.71 10.83
CA LEU A 148 1.14 8.46 9.39
C LEU A 148 2.42 9.01 8.79
N VAL A 149 2.80 10.23 9.14
CA VAL A 149 4.04 10.86 8.66
C VAL A 149 5.27 10.10 9.15
N GLU A 150 5.28 9.62 10.39
CA GLU A 150 6.36 8.77 10.91
C GLU A 150 6.47 7.45 10.12
N ASN A 151 5.35 6.80 9.80
CA ASN A 151 5.33 5.60 8.99
C ASN A 151 5.89 5.85 7.58
N ILE A 152 5.49 6.94 6.94
CA ILE A 152 5.98 7.33 5.61
C ILE A 152 7.47 7.64 5.67
N SER A 153 7.92 8.36 6.70
CA SER A 153 9.32 8.74 6.88
C SER A 153 10.26 7.54 7.12
N ALA A 154 9.72 6.41 7.56
CA ALA A 154 10.47 5.18 7.76
C ALA A 154 10.74 4.40 6.47
N CYS A 155 10.09 4.76 5.36
CA CYS A 155 10.28 4.11 4.07
C CYS A 155 11.61 4.53 3.43
N ASP A 156 12.19 3.67 2.60
CA ASP A 156 13.47 3.94 1.93
C ASP A 156 13.31 4.99 0.83
N GLU A 157 12.17 4.98 0.16
CA GLU A 157 11.84 5.93 -0.90
C GLU A 157 10.37 6.29 -0.85
N VAL A 158 10.05 7.56 -1.08
CA VAL A 158 8.68 8.08 -1.07
C VAL A 158 8.35 8.67 -2.42
N TRP A 159 7.26 8.20 -3.01
CA TRP A 159 6.70 8.70 -4.25
C TRP A 159 5.38 9.40 -4.00
N THR A 160 5.07 10.37 -4.82
CA THR A 160 3.75 11.03 -4.84
C THR A 160 3.18 10.98 -6.25
N VAL A 161 1.87 10.80 -6.36
CA VAL A 161 1.19 10.63 -7.66
C VAL A 161 1.10 11.92 -8.47
N SER A 162 1.32 13.07 -7.82
CA SER A 162 1.29 14.38 -8.45
C SER A 162 2.07 15.39 -7.60
N ARG A 163 2.34 16.53 -8.18
CA ARG A 163 2.92 17.66 -7.47
C ARG A 163 2.01 18.12 -6.32
N GLY A 164 0.70 18.18 -6.55
CA GLY A 164 -0.28 18.53 -5.52
C GLY A 164 -0.33 17.53 -4.37
N ALA A 165 -0.19 16.23 -4.63
CA ALA A 165 -0.06 15.21 -3.60
C ALA A 165 1.21 15.40 -2.77
N GLY A 166 2.32 15.74 -3.39
CA GLY A 166 3.57 16.05 -2.69
C GLY A 166 3.44 17.28 -1.79
N GLU A 167 2.80 18.34 -2.25
CA GLU A 167 2.52 19.53 -1.46
C GLU A 167 1.60 19.22 -0.28
N ASN A 168 0.57 18.40 -0.49
CA ASN A 168 -0.31 17.92 0.58
C ASN A 168 0.48 17.12 1.62
N LEU A 169 1.31 16.18 1.21
CA LEU A 169 2.16 15.41 2.12
C LEU A 169 3.09 16.32 2.92
N ARG A 170 3.70 17.31 2.29
CA ARG A 170 4.54 18.31 2.95
C ARG A 170 3.76 19.10 3.99
N SER A 171 2.52 19.49 3.69
CA SER A 171 1.64 20.22 4.62
C SER A 171 1.26 19.39 5.86
N LEU A 172 1.29 18.05 5.76
CA LEU A 172 1.05 17.15 6.88
C LEU A 172 2.25 17.02 7.83
N GLY A 173 3.42 17.54 7.44
CA GLY A 173 4.62 17.56 8.26
C GLY A 173 5.74 16.64 7.76
N TYR A 174 5.59 16.01 6.61
CA TYR A 174 6.66 15.21 6.00
C TYR A 174 7.82 16.11 5.55
N GLN A 175 9.02 15.84 6.05
CA GLN A 175 10.21 16.65 5.79
C GLN A 175 11.25 15.97 4.90
N GLY A 176 11.02 14.71 4.54
CA GLY A 176 11.92 13.94 3.67
C GLY A 176 11.77 14.31 2.20
N ASP A 177 12.59 13.70 1.38
CA ASP A 177 12.51 13.83 -0.07
C ASP A 177 11.38 12.98 -0.65
N TYR A 178 10.85 13.38 -1.78
CA TYR A 178 9.89 12.59 -2.53
C TYR A 178 10.07 12.77 -4.04
N ILE A 179 9.64 11.76 -4.80
CA ILE A 179 9.68 11.77 -6.26
C ILE A 179 8.24 11.81 -6.77
N VAL A 180 7.93 12.72 -7.68
CA VAL A 180 6.64 12.76 -8.35
C VAL A 180 6.61 11.67 -9.41
N MET A 181 5.73 10.68 -9.21
CA MET A 181 5.57 9.52 -10.07
C MET A 181 4.10 9.34 -10.41
N PRO A 182 3.61 9.93 -11.51
CA PRO A 182 2.21 9.83 -11.89
C PRO A 182 1.78 8.38 -12.11
N ASN A 183 0.55 8.06 -11.72
CA ASN A 183 -0.05 6.77 -12.05
C ASN A 183 -0.17 6.65 -13.57
N GLY A 184 0.37 5.58 -14.13
CA GLY A 184 0.20 5.24 -15.54
C GLY A 184 -1.26 4.89 -15.83
N VAL A 185 -1.77 5.34 -16.97
CA VAL A 185 -3.06 4.91 -17.52
C VAL A 185 -2.76 3.94 -18.65
N GLU A 186 -3.38 2.75 -18.62
CA GLU A 186 -3.31 1.83 -19.75
C GLU A 186 -4.10 2.45 -20.93
N ILE A 187 -3.37 2.89 -21.95
CA ILE A 187 -4.00 3.31 -23.21
C ILE A 187 -4.22 2.05 -24.02
N THR A 188 -5.45 1.56 -23.99
CA THR A 188 -5.88 0.53 -24.95
C THR A 188 -6.03 1.19 -26.31
N ALA A 189 -5.16 0.81 -27.24
CA ALA A 189 -5.27 1.20 -28.65
C ALA A 189 -6.43 0.44 -29.30
#